data_60b6e92384d92c8aab52e3d6b5342b6c
#
_entry.id   60b6e92384d92c8aab52e3d6b5342b6c
#
_cell.length_a   1.000
_cell.length_b   1.000
_cell.length_c   1.000
_cell.angle_alpha   90.00
_cell.angle_beta   90.00
_cell.angle_gamma   90.00
#
_symmetry.space_group_name_H-M   'P 1'
#
loop_
_entity.id
_entity.type
_entity.pdbx_description
1 polymer ?
#
loop_
_entity_poly.entity_id
_entity_poly.type
_entity_poly.pdbx_seq_one_letter_code
_entity_poly.pdbx_strand_id
1 'polypeptide(L)' 'MERDELLEDRAAFIAGEIGGAVVELIIAGVVIDRDAIVERLEAKRRSVGNVIHKGLLRDAAEFARKGQ' A
#
# COMPACT_ATOMS: atom_id res chain seq x y z
N MET A 1 4.05 11.52 22.34
CA MET A 1 3.06 12.25 21.55
C MET A 1 3.46 12.34 20.09
N GLU A 2 4.55 13.02 19.81
CA GLU A 2 5.04 13.11 18.44
C GLU A 2 5.24 11.75 17.80
N ARG A 3 5.74 10.82 18.59
CA ARG A 3 6.00 9.48 18.15
C ARG A 3 4.71 8.75 17.75
N ASP A 4 3.66 8.94 18.53
CA ASP A 4 2.36 8.32 18.25
C ASP A 4 1.73 8.93 17.00
N GLU A 5 1.88 10.24 16.82
CA GLU A 5 1.38 10.91 15.63
C GLU A 5 2.06 10.40 14.37
N LEU A 6 3.39 10.19 14.42
CA LEU A 6 4.13 9.66 13.29
C LEU A 6 3.68 8.25 12.94
N LEU A 7 3.43 7.42 13.95
CA LEU A 7 2.95 6.05 13.73
C LEU A 7 1.54 6.05 13.15
N GLU A 8 0.67 6.93 13.65
CA GLU A 8 -0.68 7.05 13.14
C GLU A 8 -0.69 7.53 11.69
N ASP A 9 0.13 8.53 11.37
CA ASP A 9 0.24 9.04 10.01
C ASP A 9 0.74 7.97 9.06
N ARG A 10 1.74 7.22 9.47
CA ARG A 10 2.29 6.14 8.66
C ARG A 10 1.25 5.05 8.43
N ALA A 11 0.52 4.67 9.48
CA ALA A 11 -0.54 3.69 9.36
C ALA A 11 -1.65 4.16 8.42
N ALA A 12 -2.00 5.45 8.50
CA ALA A 12 -2.99 6.04 7.62
C ALA A 12 -2.55 6.01 6.16
N PHE A 13 -1.28 6.31 5.90
CA PHE A 13 -0.73 6.25 4.54
C PHE A 13 -0.74 4.82 4.01
N ILE A 14 -0.34 3.86 4.83
CA ILE A 14 -0.33 2.45 4.43
C ILE A 14 -1.77 1.99 4.14
N ALA A 15 -2.70 2.32 5.01
CA ALA A 15 -4.11 1.96 4.82
C ALA A 15 -4.66 2.59 3.54
N GLY A 16 -4.30 3.85 3.26
CA GLY A 16 -4.72 4.53 2.04
C GLY A 16 -4.20 3.86 0.79
N GLU A 17 -2.94 3.45 0.80
CA GLU A 17 -2.34 2.78 -0.35
C GLU A 17 -2.96 1.40 -0.58
N ILE A 18 -3.18 0.65 0.50
CA ILE A 18 -3.82 -0.67 0.40
C ILE A 18 -5.26 -0.51 -0.08
N GLY A 19 -6.00 0.45 0.50
CA GLY A 19 -7.35 0.74 0.08
C GLY A 19 -7.43 1.13 -1.39
N GLY A 20 -6.49 1.96 -1.84
CA GLY A 20 -6.39 2.36 -3.24
C GLY A 20 -6.17 1.16 -4.16
N ALA A 21 -5.28 0.25 -3.75
CA ALA A 21 -5.03 -0.97 -4.52
C ALA A 21 -6.29 -1.83 -4.63
N VAL A 22 -7.04 -1.96 -3.54
CA VAL A 22 -8.30 -2.72 -3.54
C VAL A 22 -9.30 -2.09 -4.50
N VAL A 23 -9.44 -0.76 -4.45
CA VAL A 23 -10.36 -0.06 -5.37
C VAL A 23 -9.96 -0.31 -6.82
N GLU A 24 -8.66 -0.24 -7.12
CA GLU A 24 -8.18 -0.48 -8.48
C GLU A 24 -8.49 -1.91 -8.94
N LEU A 25 -8.32 -2.89 -8.05
CA LEU A 25 -8.64 -4.28 -8.37
C LEU A 25 -10.13 -4.46 -8.63
N ILE A 26 -10.98 -3.79 -7.86
CA ILE A 26 -12.43 -3.83 -8.05
C ILE A 26 -12.77 -3.28 -9.44
N ILE A 27 -12.21 -2.13 -9.80
CA ILE A 27 -12.45 -1.49 -11.09
C ILE A 27 -12.00 -2.41 -12.23
N ALA A 28 -10.87 -3.08 -12.06
CA ALA A 28 -10.32 -3.97 -13.06
C ALA A 28 -11.05 -5.32 -13.14
N GLY A 29 -11.93 -5.60 -12.19
CA GLY A 29 -12.65 -6.88 -12.17
C GLY A 29 -11.77 -8.07 -11.82
N VAL A 30 -10.69 -7.83 -11.10
CA VAL A 30 -9.72 -8.86 -10.71
C VAL A 30 -10.09 -9.40 -9.33
N VAL A 31 -9.84 -10.69 -9.11
CA VAL A 31 -10.05 -11.30 -7.80
C VAL A 31 -9.18 -10.60 -6.77
N ILE A 32 -9.78 -10.25 -5.63
CA ILE A 32 -9.09 -9.52 -4.56
C ILE A 32 -8.56 -10.54 -3.55
N ASP A 33 -7.24 -10.70 -3.53
CA ASP A 33 -6.57 -11.48 -2.53
C ASP A 33 -5.27 -10.79 -2.15
N ARG A 34 -4.56 -11.34 -1.19
CA ARG A 34 -3.32 -10.75 -0.71
C ARG A 34 -2.30 -10.56 -1.82
N ASP A 35 -2.11 -11.58 -2.63
CA ASP A 35 -1.12 -11.54 -3.71
C ASP A 35 -1.46 -10.48 -4.74
N ALA A 36 -2.73 -10.33 -5.08
CA ALA A 36 -3.18 -9.30 -6.02
C ALA A 36 -2.92 -7.90 -5.47
N ILE A 37 -3.17 -7.71 -4.17
CA ILE A 37 -2.93 -6.42 -3.51
C ILE A 37 -1.44 -6.10 -3.54
N VAL A 38 -0.59 -7.05 -3.14
CA VAL A 38 0.87 -6.85 -3.14
C VAL A 38 1.37 -6.55 -4.55
N GLU A 39 0.89 -7.29 -5.54
CA GLU A 39 1.28 -7.09 -6.91
C GLU A 39 0.92 -5.71 -7.43
N ARG A 40 -0.28 -5.23 -7.08
CA ARG A 40 -0.72 -3.89 -7.48
C ARG A 40 0.13 -2.80 -6.83
N LEU A 41 0.46 -2.96 -5.55
CA LEU A 41 1.30 -2.01 -4.84
C LEU A 41 2.72 -1.97 -5.42
N GLU A 42 3.27 -3.13 -5.76
CA GLU A 42 4.59 -3.20 -6.38
C GLU A 42 4.60 -2.59 -7.77
N ALA A 43 3.55 -2.80 -8.55
CA ALA A 43 3.43 -2.18 -9.86
C ALA A 43 3.38 -0.65 -9.74
N LYS A 44 2.62 -0.15 -8.79
CA LYS A 44 2.54 1.29 -8.54
C LYS A 44 3.88 1.84 -8.10
N ARG A 45 4.58 1.11 -7.23
CA ARG A 45 5.91 1.52 -6.77
C ARG A 45 6.87 1.72 -7.94
N ARG A 46 6.82 0.83 -8.91
CA ARG A 46 7.67 0.94 -10.10
C ARG A 46 7.32 2.15 -10.97
N SER A 47 6.08 2.60 -10.92
CA SER A 47 5.61 3.68 -11.80
C SER A 47 5.78 5.07 -11.21
N VAL A 48 5.89 5.21 -9.88
CA VAL A 48 6.03 6.54 -9.27
C VAL A 48 7.50 6.96 -9.25
N GLY A 49 7.73 8.27 -9.38
CA GLY A 49 9.07 8.81 -9.37
C GLY A 49 9.55 9.27 -8.00
N ASN A 50 8.63 9.55 -7.10
CA ASN A 50 8.94 10.10 -5.79
C ASN A 50 9.50 9.02 -4.86
N VAL A 51 10.70 9.23 -4.33
CA VAL A 51 11.40 8.25 -3.48
C VAL A 51 10.64 7.98 -2.19
N ILE A 52 10.05 9.04 -1.60
CA ILE A 52 9.28 8.90 -0.37
C ILE A 52 8.04 8.06 -0.62
N HIS A 53 7.34 8.32 -1.71
CA HIS A 53 6.16 7.55 -2.08
C HIS A 53 6.51 6.10 -2.38
N LYS A 54 7.65 5.87 -3.05
CA LYS A 54 8.13 4.50 -3.28
C LYS A 54 8.36 3.76 -1.97
N GLY A 55 8.94 4.44 -0.97
CA GLY A 55 9.15 3.86 0.35
C GLY A 55 7.85 3.49 1.05
N LEU A 56 6.84 4.34 0.96
CA LEU A 56 5.53 4.07 1.54
C LEU A 56 4.85 2.88 0.85
N LEU A 57 4.96 2.81 -0.47
CA LEU A 57 4.39 1.69 -1.22
C LEU A 57 5.10 0.39 -0.90
N ARG A 58 6.42 0.42 -0.72
CA ARG A 58 7.18 -0.75 -0.30
C ARG A 58 6.69 -1.23 1.07
N ASP A 59 6.51 -0.31 2.00
CA ASP A 59 6.05 -0.64 3.34
C ASP A 59 4.63 -1.19 3.33
N ALA A 60 3.77 -0.62 2.49
CA ALA A 60 2.40 -1.12 2.33
C ALA A 60 2.39 -2.54 1.76
N ALA A 61 3.23 -2.79 0.76
CA ALA A 61 3.34 -4.13 0.17
C ALA A 61 3.85 -5.14 1.20
N GLU A 62 4.83 -4.77 2.00
CA GLU A 62 5.33 -5.65 3.06
C GLU A 62 4.26 -5.93 4.11
N PHE A 63 3.53 -4.90 4.50
CA PHE A 63 2.45 -5.05 5.46
C PHE A 63 1.39 -6.03 4.93
N ALA A 64 1.00 -5.88 3.68
CA ALA A 64 0.03 -6.78 3.06
C ALA A 64 0.59 -8.19 2.93
N ARG A 65 1.87 -8.31 2.58
CA ARG A 65 2.53 -9.62 2.41
C ARG A 65 2.59 -10.40 3.72
N LYS A 66 2.90 -9.72 4.82
CA LYS A 66 2.98 -10.38 6.13
C LYS A 66 1.63 -10.80 6.66
N GLY A 67 0.60 -10.05 6.33
CA GLY A 67 -0.77 -10.48 6.52
C GLY A 67 -1.21 -10.78 7.94
N GLN A 68 -0.81 -9.96 8.85
CA GLN A 68 -1.22 -10.16 10.24
C GLN A 68 -2.56 -9.52 10.54
#